data_d2b86847746bcb598994270b0fe83d3c
#
_entry.id   d2b86847746bcb598994270b0fe83d3c
#
_cell.length_a   1.000
_cell.length_b   1.000
_cell.length_c   1.000
_cell.angle_alpha   90.00
_cell.angle_beta   90.00
_cell.angle_gamma   90.00
#
_symmetry.space_group_name_H-M   'P 1'
#
loop_
_entity.id
_entity.type
_entity.pdbx_description
1 polymer ?
#
loop_
_entity_poly.entity_id
_entity_poly.type
_entity_poly.pdbx_seq_one_letter_code
_entity_poly.pdbx_strand_id
1 'polypeptide(L)'
;IVLVGASMAVAGMIMQILLKNRFVEPSMVGASQSAALGLLLMALFAPSAALLVKMSVAAAAALAGMLLFMALSRRLPPSAQLLVPLVGIIFGGVIDAVATFIAYETEMLQMLNVWQSGDFSGVLLGRYELLWATGALAAFAYVIADQLTIMGLGESVAANLGLNRDAVLWAGLLIVSLIMSLVVVTVGSIPFIGLVVPNIASRLLGDKLRASLPAVALLGAALVLACDLIGRLIVFPFEIPVATVFGVVGTVLFLLLLRAPQRG
;
A
#
# COMPACT_ATOMS: atom_id res chain seq x y z
N ILE A 1 13.27 -7.23 0.41
CA ILE A 1 12.25 -7.86 -0.43
C ILE A 1 11.17 -8.48 0.46
N VAL A 2 11.52 -9.47 1.30
CA VAL A 2 10.57 -10.22 2.15
C VAL A 2 9.72 -9.30 3.03
N LEU A 3 10.35 -8.36 3.74
CA LEU A 3 9.64 -7.40 4.62
C LEU A 3 8.71 -6.49 3.83
N VAL A 4 9.12 -6.02 2.66
CA VAL A 4 8.29 -5.18 1.79
C VAL A 4 7.07 -5.94 1.29
N GLY A 5 7.28 -7.13 0.72
CA GLY A 5 6.19 -7.97 0.22
C GLY A 5 5.18 -8.33 1.30
N ALA A 6 5.65 -8.73 2.49
CA ALA A 6 4.81 -9.06 3.63
C ALA A 6 4.02 -7.85 4.13
N SER A 7 4.69 -6.71 4.38
CA SER A 7 4.05 -5.52 4.95
C SER A 7 3.09 -4.86 3.98
N MET A 8 3.42 -4.79 2.69
CA MET A 8 2.53 -4.25 1.66
C MET A 8 1.25 -5.08 1.49
N ALA A 9 1.37 -6.41 1.51
CA ALA A 9 0.22 -7.30 1.47
C ALA A 9 -0.68 -7.13 2.69
N VAL A 10 -0.10 -7.02 3.90
CA VAL A 10 -0.83 -6.73 5.14
C VAL A 10 -1.51 -5.36 5.07
N ALA A 11 -0.81 -4.32 4.61
CA ALA A 11 -1.37 -2.98 4.43
C ALA A 11 -2.56 -3.00 3.45
N GLY A 12 -2.46 -3.75 2.35
CA GLY A 12 -3.55 -3.98 1.41
C GLY A 12 -4.76 -4.61 2.07
N MET A 13 -4.56 -5.66 2.86
CA MET A 13 -5.66 -6.33 3.57
C MET A 13 -6.36 -5.41 4.58
N ILE A 14 -5.59 -4.62 5.34
CA ILE A 14 -6.15 -3.60 6.25
C ILE A 14 -7.01 -2.62 5.45
N MET A 15 -6.48 -2.09 4.33
CA MET A 15 -7.18 -1.11 3.52
C MET A 15 -8.50 -1.64 2.95
N GLN A 16 -8.53 -2.90 2.49
CA GLN A 16 -9.73 -3.57 2.00
C GLN A 16 -10.82 -3.67 3.09
N ILE A 17 -10.42 -3.94 4.33
CA ILE A 17 -11.34 -3.98 5.48
C ILE A 17 -11.84 -2.59 5.84
N LEU A 18 -10.96 -1.60 5.93
CA LEU A 18 -11.32 -0.22 6.29
C LEU A 18 -12.32 0.39 5.31
N LEU A 19 -12.15 0.11 4.02
CA LEU A 19 -13.03 0.60 2.95
C LEU A 19 -14.16 -0.37 2.58
N LYS A 20 -14.21 -1.55 3.23
CA LYS A 20 -15.17 -2.62 2.93
C LYS A 20 -15.22 -2.96 1.44
N ASN A 21 -14.07 -2.93 0.79
CA ASN A 21 -13.95 -3.15 -0.65
C ASN A 21 -12.69 -3.93 -0.96
N ARG A 22 -12.86 -5.14 -1.54
CA ARG A 22 -11.77 -6.05 -1.89
C ARG A 22 -10.92 -5.59 -3.09
N PHE A 23 -11.38 -4.57 -3.82
CA PHE A 23 -10.70 -4.05 -5.00
C PHE A 23 -9.84 -2.82 -4.71
N VAL A 24 -9.69 -2.45 -3.46
CA VAL A 24 -8.89 -1.30 -3.05
C VAL A 24 -7.55 -1.76 -2.50
N GLU A 25 -6.51 -1.02 -2.86
CA GLU A 25 -5.19 -1.10 -2.25
C GLU A 25 -4.63 0.30 -1.93
N PRO A 26 -3.63 0.42 -1.06
CA PRO A 26 -3.11 1.71 -0.64
C PRO A 26 -2.58 2.59 -1.79
N SER A 27 -1.93 2.01 -2.80
CA SER A 27 -1.40 2.77 -3.95
C SER A 27 -2.51 3.35 -4.83
N MET A 28 -3.66 2.66 -4.95
CA MET A 28 -4.79 3.16 -5.73
C MET A 28 -5.54 4.32 -5.06
N VAL A 29 -5.43 4.45 -3.75
CA VAL A 29 -6.12 5.53 -3.00
C VAL A 29 -5.25 6.77 -2.78
N GLY A 30 -4.18 6.89 -3.55
CA GLY A 30 -3.31 8.06 -3.53
C GLY A 30 -2.28 8.07 -2.39
N ALA A 31 -2.12 6.99 -1.62
CA ALA A 31 -1.17 6.94 -0.51
C ALA A 31 0.28 7.06 -0.99
N SER A 32 0.67 6.31 -2.04
CA SER A 32 2.01 6.38 -2.62
C SER A 32 2.30 7.74 -3.26
N GLN A 33 1.33 8.27 -4.02
CA GLN A 33 1.43 9.56 -4.69
C GLN A 33 1.56 10.70 -3.67
N SER A 34 0.77 10.64 -2.59
CA SER A 34 0.87 11.62 -1.49
C SER A 34 2.21 11.51 -0.77
N ALA A 35 2.72 10.30 -0.51
CA ALA A 35 4.04 10.10 0.09
C ALA A 35 5.15 10.68 -0.81
N ALA A 36 5.10 10.40 -2.12
CA ALA A 36 6.06 10.91 -3.10
C ALA A 36 6.00 12.45 -3.19
N LEU A 37 4.80 13.04 -3.19
CA LEU A 37 4.62 14.49 -3.11
C LEU A 37 5.24 15.07 -1.83
N GLY A 38 5.00 14.43 -0.67
CA GLY A 38 5.60 14.84 0.60
C GLY A 38 7.13 14.81 0.56
N LEU A 39 7.72 13.77 -0.06
CA LEU A 39 9.16 13.66 -0.26
C LEU A 39 9.70 14.73 -1.22
N LEU A 40 8.98 15.02 -2.30
CA LEU A 40 9.33 16.07 -3.25
C LEU A 40 9.37 17.43 -2.57
N LEU A 41 8.36 17.76 -1.77
CA LEU A 41 8.32 19.00 -1.01
C LEU A 41 9.48 19.08 0.01
N MET A 42 9.82 17.98 0.67
CA MET A 42 10.97 17.92 1.56
C MET A 42 12.31 18.07 0.82
N ALA A 43 12.42 17.50 -0.38
CA ALA A 43 13.61 17.67 -1.19
C ALA A 43 13.80 19.13 -1.64
N LEU A 44 12.69 19.82 -1.91
CA LEU A 44 12.68 21.21 -2.35
C LEU A 44 12.93 22.21 -1.21
N PHE A 45 12.20 22.08 -0.09
CA PHE A 45 12.24 23.08 0.99
C PHE A 45 13.21 22.76 2.11
N ALA A 46 13.58 21.48 2.29
CA ALA A 46 14.48 21.03 3.34
C ALA A 46 15.39 19.88 2.86
N PRO A 47 16.26 20.12 1.85
CA PRO A 47 17.09 19.05 1.24
C PRO A 47 18.06 18.42 2.25
N SER A 48 18.54 19.20 3.23
CA SER A 48 19.47 18.74 4.27
C SER A 48 18.78 18.09 5.48
N ALA A 49 17.44 18.00 5.51
CA ALA A 49 16.72 17.40 6.63
C ALA A 49 17.11 15.92 6.79
N ALA A 50 17.17 15.48 8.06
CA ALA A 50 17.44 14.08 8.40
C ALA A 50 16.41 13.14 7.74
N LEU A 51 16.84 11.93 7.37
CA LEU A 51 16.00 10.94 6.69
C LEU A 51 14.70 10.66 7.44
N LEU A 52 14.76 10.55 8.77
CA LEU A 52 13.57 10.34 9.62
C LEU A 52 12.54 11.48 9.48
N VAL A 53 13.00 12.73 9.35
CA VAL A 53 12.09 13.89 9.14
C VAL A 53 11.41 13.79 7.78
N LYS A 54 12.17 13.48 6.72
CA LYS A 54 11.61 13.27 5.37
C LYS A 54 10.56 12.16 5.37
N MET A 55 10.84 11.07 6.07
CA MET A 55 9.91 9.93 6.21
C MET A 55 8.66 10.30 6.99
N SER A 56 8.81 11.05 8.09
CA SER A 56 7.65 11.49 8.88
C SER A 56 6.73 12.40 8.06
N VAL A 57 7.29 13.29 7.25
CA VAL A 57 6.51 14.15 6.34
C VAL A 57 5.85 13.32 5.24
N ALA A 58 6.55 12.35 4.65
CA ALA A 58 5.97 11.44 3.67
C ALA A 58 4.81 10.61 4.27
N ALA A 59 4.97 10.12 5.52
CA ALA A 59 3.93 9.40 6.24
C ALA A 59 2.72 10.30 6.54
N ALA A 60 2.96 11.53 6.97
CA ALA A 60 1.89 12.50 7.21
C ALA A 60 1.15 12.86 5.92
N ALA A 61 1.88 13.03 4.81
CA ALA A 61 1.28 13.27 3.49
C ALA A 61 0.46 12.06 3.00
N ALA A 62 0.97 10.83 3.15
CA ALA A 62 0.24 9.61 2.83
C ALA A 62 -1.04 9.49 3.66
N LEU A 63 -0.96 9.75 4.97
CA LEU A 63 -2.11 9.76 5.88
C LEU A 63 -3.13 10.82 5.46
N ALA A 64 -2.69 12.04 5.19
CA ALA A 64 -3.56 13.13 4.74
C ALA A 64 -4.27 12.77 3.41
N GLY A 65 -3.54 12.19 2.45
CA GLY A 65 -4.11 11.70 1.20
C GLY A 65 -5.16 10.63 1.42
N MET A 66 -4.89 9.63 2.27
CA MET A 66 -5.86 8.58 2.60
C MET A 66 -7.11 9.12 3.32
N LEU A 67 -6.94 10.07 4.25
CA LEU A 67 -8.06 10.71 4.93
C LEU A 67 -8.93 11.51 3.96
N LEU A 68 -8.30 12.27 3.06
CA LEU A 68 -9.02 13.03 2.04
C LEU A 68 -9.76 12.11 1.08
N PHE A 69 -9.12 11.03 0.61
CA PHE A 69 -9.77 10.00 -0.19
C PHE A 69 -10.95 9.36 0.56
N MET A 70 -10.78 9.03 1.85
CA MET A 70 -11.85 8.44 2.65
C MET A 70 -13.03 9.41 2.82
N ALA A 71 -12.76 10.71 3.05
CA ALA A 71 -13.78 11.74 3.11
C ALA A 71 -14.56 11.86 1.78
N LEU A 72 -13.84 11.75 0.66
CA LEU A 72 -14.43 11.75 -0.68
C LEU A 72 -15.28 10.50 -0.92
N SER A 73 -14.75 9.31 -0.58
CA SER A 73 -15.42 8.02 -0.75
C SER A 73 -16.71 7.91 0.08
N ARG A 74 -16.78 8.53 1.26
CA ARG A 74 -17.98 8.57 2.10
C ARG A 74 -19.15 9.31 1.48
N ARG A 75 -18.92 10.15 0.46
CA ARG A 75 -19.98 10.86 -0.29
C ARG A 75 -20.61 10.01 -1.39
N LEU A 76 -20.01 8.85 -1.68
CA LEU A 76 -20.57 7.94 -2.68
C LEU A 76 -21.76 7.18 -2.09
N PRO A 77 -22.82 6.94 -2.88
CA PRO A 77 -23.97 6.15 -2.43
C PRO A 77 -23.51 4.70 -2.15
N PRO A 78 -24.15 4.00 -1.17
CA PRO A 78 -23.81 2.62 -0.81
C PRO A 78 -23.86 1.62 -1.98
N SER A 79 -24.70 1.91 -2.98
CA SER A 79 -24.82 1.11 -4.21
C SER A 79 -23.63 1.25 -5.15
N ALA A 80 -22.78 2.26 -4.96
CA ALA A 80 -21.66 2.60 -5.84
C ALA A 80 -20.30 2.09 -5.33
N GLN A 81 -20.28 1.00 -4.55
CA GLN A 81 -19.02 0.45 -3.99
C GLN A 81 -17.96 0.12 -5.06
N LEU A 82 -18.38 -0.25 -6.26
CA LEU A 82 -17.48 -0.49 -7.39
C LEU A 82 -16.80 0.79 -7.91
N LEU A 83 -17.36 1.97 -7.61
CA LEU A 83 -16.75 3.26 -8.00
C LEU A 83 -15.63 3.69 -7.04
N VAL A 84 -15.53 3.10 -5.86
CA VAL A 84 -14.51 3.47 -4.86
C VAL A 84 -13.08 3.35 -5.44
N PRO A 85 -12.68 2.21 -6.08
CA PRO A 85 -11.38 2.12 -6.73
C PRO A 85 -11.18 3.15 -7.85
N LEU A 86 -12.22 3.40 -8.66
CA LEU A 86 -12.15 4.36 -9.76
C LEU A 86 -11.91 5.78 -9.24
N VAL A 87 -12.64 6.19 -8.21
CA VAL A 87 -12.41 7.48 -7.54
C VAL A 87 -11.01 7.56 -6.95
N GLY A 88 -10.50 6.44 -6.42
CA GLY A 88 -9.13 6.35 -5.91
C GLY A 88 -8.08 6.58 -6.99
N ILE A 89 -8.22 5.94 -8.14
CA ILE A 89 -7.33 6.10 -9.29
C ILE A 89 -7.34 7.56 -9.78
N ILE A 90 -8.52 8.16 -9.91
CA ILE A 90 -8.64 9.57 -10.31
C ILE A 90 -7.98 10.49 -9.27
N PHE A 91 -8.26 10.26 -7.99
CA PHE A 91 -7.68 11.04 -6.90
C PHE A 91 -6.16 10.93 -6.85
N GLY A 92 -5.63 9.70 -6.93
CA GLY A 92 -4.19 9.46 -7.02
C GLY A 92 -3.56 10.12 -8.25
N GLY A 93 -4.24 10.05 -9.40
CA GLY A 93 -3.82 10.70 -10.64
C GLY A 93 -3.75 12.24 -10.54
N VAL A 94 -4.67 12.86 -9.81
CA VAL A 94 -4.62 14.31 -9.55
C VAL A 94 -3.41 14.67 -8.71
N ILE A 95 -3.13 13.91 -7.63
CA ILE A 95 -1.94 14.14 -6.79
C ILE A 95 -0.66 13.93 -7.61
N ASP A 96 -0.64 12.89 -8.42
CA ASP A 96 0.49 12.58 -9.30
C ASP A 96 0.75 13.69 -10.32
N ALA A 97 -0.30 14.23 -10.94
CA ALA A 97 -0.20 15.36 -11.87
C ALA A 97 0.38 16.62 -11.18
N VAL A 98 -0.06 16.91 -9.94
CA VAL A 98 0.49 18.01 -9.14
C VAL A 98 1.97 17.77 -8.81
N ALA A 99 2.31 16.56 -8.37
CA ALA A 99 3.70 16.20 -8.06
C ALA A 99 4.60 16.29 -9.30
N THR A 100 4.11 15.78 -10.44
CA THR A 100 4.83 15.83 -11.73
C THR A 100 5.03 17.26 -12.20
N PHE A 101 4.01 18.12 -12.08
CA PHE A 101 4.13 19.54 -12.42
C PHE A 101 5.21 20.24 -11.59
N ILE A 102 5.18 20.06 -10.26
CA ILE A 102 6.19 20.64 -9.36
C ILE A 102 7.58 20.08 -9.71
N ALA A 103 7.70 18.76 -9.93
CA ALA A 103 8.97 18.13 -10.26
C ALA A 103 9.52 18.59 -11.62
N TYR A 104 8.65 18.87 -12.58
CA TYR A 104 9.02 19.43 -13.89
C TYR A 104 9.60 20.85 -13.74
N GLU A 105 8.90 21.75 -13.06
CA GLU A 105 9.35 23.13 -12.84
C GLU A 105 10.62 23.25 -12.00
N THR A 106 10.91 22.22 -11.18
CA THR A 106 12.07 22.20 -10.27
C THR A 106 13.21 21.28 -10.75
N GLU A 107 13.11 20.72 -11.96
CA GLU A 107 14.07 19.76 -12.55
C GLU A 107 14.27 18.48 -11.72
N MET A 108 13.27 18.09 -10.91
CA MET A 108 13.31 16.92 -10.02
C MET A 108 12.56 15.70 -10.57
N LEU A 109 12.17 15.67 -11.86
CA LEU A 109 11.41 14.57 -12.46
C LEU A 109 12.09 13.21 -12.29
N GLN A 110 13.42 13.14 -12.44
CA GLN A 110 14.17 11.90 -12.28
C GLN A 110 14.05 11.37 -10.84
N MET A 111 14.08 12.25 -9.84
CA MET A 111 13.94 11.88 -8.45
C MET A 111 12.53 11.39 -8.12
N LEU A 112 11.50 12.05 -8.66
CA LEU A 112 10.12 11.61 -8.54
C LEU A 112 9.92 10.22 -9.16
N ASN A 113 10.47 9.98 -10.35
CA ASN A 113 10.40 8.69 -11.03
C ASN A 113 11.04 7.56 -10.20
N VAL A 114 12.16 7.80 -9.52
CA VAL A 114 12.79 6.82 -8.63
C VAL A 114 11.87 6.42 -7.49
N TRP A 115 11.13 7.36 -6.88
CA TRP A 115 10.17 7.05 -5.82
C TRP A 115 8.90 6.36 -6.31
N GLN A 116 8.59 6.50 -7.58
CA GLN A 116 7.44 5.82 -8.21
C GLN A 116 7.80 4.45 -8.80
N SER A 117 9.08 4.23 -9.11
CA SER A 117 9.59 2.97 -9.67
C SER A 117 10.09 2.07 -8.55
N GLY A 118 9.27 1.09 -8.14
CA GLY A 118 9.69 0.12 -7.12
C GLY A 118 10.83 -0.76 -7.62
N ASP A 119 12.01 -0.56 -7.04
CA ASP A 119 13.24 -1.26 -7.40
C ASP A 119 14.09 -1.54 -6.15
N PHE A 120 14.58 -2.78 -6.04
CA PHE A 120 15.45 -3.18 -4.93
C PHE A 120 16.95 -3.00 -5.25
N SER A 121 17.33 -2.75 -6.49
CA SER A 121 18.72 -2.61 -6.91
C SER A 121 19.45 -1.43 -6.24
N GLY A 122 18.71 -0.36 -5.95
CA GLY A 122 19.20 0.85 -5.29
C GLY A 122 19.19 0.84 -3.76
N VAL A 123 18.82 -0.28 -3.12
CA VAL A 123 18.69 -0.36 -1.65
C VAL A 123 20.03 -0.65 -1.00
N LEU A 124 20.62 0.38 -0.40
CA LEU A 124 21.95 0.34 0.22
C LEU A 124 21.89 0.15 1.73
N LEU A 125 23.04 -0.25 2.30
CA LEU A 125 23.29 -0.26 3.75
C LEU A 125 23.01 1.13 4.34
N GLY A 126 22.30 1.20 5.49
CA GLY A 126 21.89 2.45 6.11
C GLY A 126 20.49 2.95 5.69
N ARG A 127 19.84 2.26 4.73
CA ARG A 127 18.46 2.56 4.32
C ARG A 127 17.50 1.40 4.51
N TYR A 128 17.94 0.16 4.26
CA TYR A 128 17.06 -1.02 4.40
C TYR A 128 16.66 -1.30 5.86
N GLU A 129 17.41 -0.80 6.82
CA GLU A 129 17.11 -0.96 8.25
C GLU A 129 15.73 -0.40 8.61
N LEU A 130 15.28 0.60 7.87
CA LEU A 130 13.94 1.17 8.02
C LEU A 130 12.83 0.17 7.69
N LEU A 131 13.12 -0.82 6.86
CA LEU A 131 12.16 -1.87 6.51
C LEU A 131 11.89 -2.83 7.68
N TRP A 132 12.75 -2.89 8.70
CA TRP A 132 12.43 -3.60 9.94
C TRP A 132 11.22 -2.99 10.63
N ALA A 133 11.05 -1.65 10.55
CA ALA A 133 9.87 -0.99 11.08
C ALA A 133 8.60 -1.39 10.33
N THR A 134 8.65 -1.64 9.00
CA THR A 134 7.48 -2.13 8.27
C THR A 134 7.09 -3.54 8.72
N GLY A 135 8.08 -4.41 8.99
CA GLY A 135 7.84 -5.72 9.57
C GLY A 135 7.22 -5.65 10.97
N ALA A 136 7.71 -4.75 11.82
CA ALA A 136 7.14 -4.51 13.14
C ALA A 136 5.70 -3.99 13.06
N LEU A 137 5.40 -3.08 12.14
CA LEU A 137 4.04 -2.58 11.88
C LEU A 137 3.10 -3.69 11.37
N ALA A 138 3.58 -4.56 10.48
CA ALA A 138 2.83 -5.73 10.03
C ALA A 138 2.56 -6.71 11.17
N ALA A 139 3.53 -6.93 12.05
CA ALA A 139 3.35 -7.72 13.27
C ALA A 139 2.37 -7.07 14.25
N PHE A 140 2.40 -5.74 14.40
CA PHE A 140 1.44 -5.01 15.21
C PHE A 140 0.02 -5.10 14.64
N ALA A 141 -0.14 -5.11 13.32
CA ALA A 141 -1.42 -5.36 12.67
C ALA A 141 -2.04 -6.71 13.09
N TYR A 142 -1.20 -7.73 13.36
CA TYR A 142 -1.68 -9.01 13.89
C TYR A 142 -2.27 -8.89 15.29
N VAL A 143 -1.74 -7.99 16.13
CA VAL A 143 -2.27 -7.76 17.49
C VAL A 143 -3.68 -7.17 17.44
N ILE A 144 -3.96 -6.27 16.49
CA ILE A 144 -5.28 -5.63 16.31
C ILE A 144 -6.17 -6.35 15.28
N ALA A 145 -5.78 -7.52 14.80
CA ALA A 145 -6.46 -8.23 13.71
C ALA A 145 -7.91 -8.58 14.03
N ASP A 146 -8.20 -8.98 15.27
CA ASP A 146 -9.57 -9.29 15.69
C ASP A 146 -10.46 -8.04 15.67
N GLN A 147 -9.94 -6.90 16.12
CA GLN A 147 -10.63 -5.62 16.09
C GLN A 147 -10.92 -5.14 14.66
N LEU A 148 -9.95 -5.30 13.76
CA LEU A 148 -10.12 -5.01 12.33
C LEU A 148 -11.18 -5.95 11.71
N THR A 149 -11.16 -7.23 12.06
CA THR A 149 -12.18 -8.20 11.59
C THR A 149 -13.58 -7.78 12.01
N ILE A 150 -13.77 -7.44 13.29
CA ILE A 150 -15.06 -6.97 13.83
C ILE A 150 -15.51 -5.70 13.11
N MET A 151 -14.59 -4.77 12.86
CA MET A 151 -14.90 -3.53 12.12
C MET A 151 -15.37 -3.82 10.69
N GLY A 152 -14.81 -4.84 10.03
CA GLY A 152 -15.23 -5.32 8.72
C GLY A 152 -16.66 -5.85 8.66
N LEU A 153 -17.17 -6.44 9.77
CA LEU A 153 -18.54 -7.00 9.86
C LEU A 153 -19.63 -5.94 9.86
N GLY A 154 -19.31 -4.69 10.12
CA GLY A 154 -20.26 -3.57 10.04
C GLY A 154 -20.35 -2.75 11.32
N GLU A 155 -20.99 -1.57 11.19
CA GLU A 155 -21.08 -0.58 12.28
C GLU A 155 -21.89 -1.05 13.47
N SER A 156 -23.03 -1.69 13.20
CA SER A 156 -23.92 -2.21 14.24
C SER A 156 -23.25 -3.33 15.05
N VAL A 157 -22.55 -4.23 14.40
CA VAL A 157 -21.83 -5.33 15.06
C VAL A 157 -20.69 -4.80 15.92
N ALA A 158 -19.89 -3.87 15.39
CA ALA A 158 -18.79 -3.26 16.11
C ALA A 158 -19.27 -2.48 17.35
N ALA A 159 -20.35 -1.71 17.22
CA ALA A 159 -20.96 -0.97 18.33
C ALA A 159 -21.49 -1.89 19.43
N ASN A 160 -22.21 -2.96 19.05
CA ASN A 160 -22.78 -3.92 20.00
C ASN A 160 -21.70 -4.69 20.78
N LEU A 161 -20.51 -4.87 20.19
CA LEU A 161 -19.35 -5.47 20.84
C LEU A 161 -18.49 -4.47 21.64
N GLY A 162 -18.92 -3.20 21.74
CA GLY A 162 -18.20 -2.17 22.48
C GLY A 162 -16.89 -1.72 21.84
N LEU A 163 -16.68 -1.97 20.54
CA LEU A 163 -15.46 -1.62 19.83
C LEU A 163 -15.42 -0.10 19.61
N ASN A 164 -14.30 0.53 20.00
CA ASN A 164 -14.04 1.91 19.61
C ASN A 164 -13.59 1.96 18.14
N ARG A 165 -14.59 2.15 17.27
CA ARG A 165 -14.41 2.15 15.81
C ARG A 165 -13.37 3.18 15.35
N ASP A 166 -13.43 4.40 15.89
CA ASP A 166 -12.52 5.47 15.47
C ASP A 166 -11.08 5.14 15.84
N ALA A 167 -10.83 4.57 17.02
CA ALA A 167 -9.50 4.14 17.42
C ALA A 167 -8.94 3.06 16.49
N VAL A 168 -9.74 2.06 16.10
CA VAL A 168 -9.32 0.99 15.18
C VAL A 168 -9.09 1.53 13.78
N LEU A 169 -9.95 2.44 13.30
CA LEU A 169 -9.80 3.11 12.02
C LEU A 169 -8.51 3.91 11.96
N TRP A 170 -8.25 4.74 12.96
CA TRP A 170 -7.02 5.53 13.04
C TRP A 170 -5.77 4.63 13.13
N ALA A 171 -5.82 3.58 13.95
CA ALA A 171 -4.71 2.63 14.04
C ALA A 171 -4.42 1.96 12.69
N GLY A 172 -5.45 1.49 11.98
CA GLY A 172 -5.30 0.91 10.66
C GLY A 172 -4.73 1.89 9.63
N LEU A 173 -5.26 3.12 9.59
CA LEU A 173 -4.75 4.16 8.67
C LEU A 173 -3.31 4.55 8.98
N LEU A 174 -2.94 4.68 10.25
CA LEU A 174 -1.56 4.97 10.66
C LEU A 174 -0.61 3.83 10.25
N ILE A 175 -0.98 2.58 10.49
CA ILE A 175 -0.18 1.43 10.06
C ILE A 175 0.04 1.47 8.55
N VAL A 176 -1.03 1.62 7.77
CA VAL A 176 -0.94 1.66 6.30
C VAL A 176 -0.09 2.83 5.83
N SER A 177 -0.30 4.05 6.35
CA SER A 177 0.45 5.24 5.94
C SER A 177 1.95 5.12 6.26
N LEU A 178 2.27 4.58 7.43
CA LEU A 178 3.67 4.36 7.83
C LEU A 178 4.33 3.28 6.94
N ILE A 179 3.66 2.15 6.71
CA ILE A 179 4.18 1.11 5.80
C ILE A 179 4.42 1.71 4.41
N MET A 180 3.42 2.42 3.85
CA MET A 180 3.53 3.01 2.52
C MET A 180 4.68 4.01 2.43
N SER A 181 4.80 4.93 3.39
CA SER A 181 5.88 5.92 3.38
C SER A 181 7.27 5.29 3.50
N LEU A 182 7.43 4.31 4.41
CA LEU A 182 8.68 3.58 4.61
C LEU A 182 9.10 2.82 3.34
N VAL A 183 8.15 2.15 2.68
CA VAL A 183 8.41 1.41 1.44
C VAL A 183 8.73 2.38 0.29
N VAL A 184 7.92 3.43 0.09
CA VAL A 184 8.14 4.40 -1.00
C VAL A 184 9.50 5.09 -0.89
N VAL A 185 9.91 5.46 0.34
CA VAL A 185 11.22 6.10 0.58
C VAL A 185 12.40 5.17 0.31
N THR A 186 12.24 3.87 0.61
CA THR A 186 13.36 2.91 0.55
C THR A 186 13.46 2.18 -0.78
N VAL A 187 12.34 1.80 -1.35
CA VAL A 187 12.24 0.92 -2.53
C VAL A 187 11.48 1.58 -3.67
N GLY A 188 10.59 2.50 -3.37
CA GLY A 188 9.61 3.03 -4.32
C GLY A 188 8.27 2.31 -4.24
N SER A 189 7.34 2.71 -5.12
CA SER A 189 5.98 2.15 -5.15
C SER A 189 5.94 0.84 -5.93
N ILE A 190 5.33 -0.19 -5.35
CA ILE A 190 5.09 -1.47 -6.02
C ILE A 190 3.57 -1.68 -6.08
N PRO A 191 2.95 -1.58 -7.27
CA PRO A 191 1.50 -1.68 -7.41
C PRO A 191 1.00 -3.13 -7.28
N PHE A 192 -0.30 -3.29 -7.02
CA PHE A 192 -1.04 -4.56 -7.02
C PHE A 192 -0.74 -5.55 -5.89
N ILE A 193 0.31 -5.39 -5.10
CA ILE A 193 0.60 -6.35 -4.00
C ILE A 193 -0.57 -6.37 -3.01
N GLY A 194 -1.00 -5.19 -2.56
CA GLY A 194 -2.09 -5.04 -1.61
C GLY A 194 -3.46 -5.41 -2.17
N LEU A 195 -3.58 -5.57 -3.49
CA LEU A 195 -4.79 -6.03 -4.15
C LEU A 195 -4.80 -7.55 -4.34
N VAL A 196 -3.75 -8.08 -4.96
CA VAL A 196 -3.70 -9.48 -5.41
C VAL A 196 -3.55 -10.44 -4.24
N VAL A 197 -2.58 -10.18 -3.36
CA VAL A 197 -2.23 -11.11 -2.28
C VAL A 197 -3.36 -11.33 -1.29
N PRO A 198 -4.03 -10.29 -0.74
CA PRO A 198 -5.16 -10.48 0.17
C PRO A 198 -6.32 -11.21 -0.50
N ASN A 199 -6.59 -10.94 -1.78
CA ASN A 199 -7.67 -11.61 -2.50
C ASN A 199 -7.39 -13.10 -2.74
N ILE A 200 -6.14 -13.49 -2.99
CA ILE A 200 -5.74 -14.91 -3.06
C ILE A 200 -5.91 -15.56 -1.68
N ALA A 201 -5.39 -14.94 -0.63
CA ALA A 201 -5.43 -15.49 0.72
C ALA A 201 -6.87 -15.64 1.24
N SER A 202 -7.72 -14.64 1.02
CA SER A 202 -9.13 -14.67 1.41
C SER A 202 -9.90 -15.83 0.75
N ARG A 203 -9.60 -16.15 -0.52
CA ARG A 203 -10.21 -17.30 -1.22
C ARG A 203 -9.74 -18.65 -0.68
N LEU A 204 -8.52 -18.75 -0.19
CA LEU A 204 -7.93 -20.00 0.30
C LEU A 204 -8.28 -20.26 1.78
N LEU A 205 -8.30 -19.21 2.61
CA LEU A 205 -8.35 -19.30 4.07
C LEU A 205 -9.61 -18.64 4.69
N GLY A 206 -10.40 -17.94 3.86
CA GLY A 206 -11.56 -17.17 4.33
C GLY A 206 -11.17 -15.80 4.91
N ASP A 207 -12.16 -15.11 5.48
CA ASP A 207 -12.08 -13.68 5.83
C ASP A 207 -11.67 -13.40 7.30
N LYS A 208 -11.30 -14.45 8.07
CA LYS A 208 -10.79 -14.24 9.44
C LYS A 208 -9.39 -13.69 9.39
N LEU A 209 -9.25 -12.37 9.61
CA LEU A 209 -7.98 -11.65 9.45
C LEU A 209 -6.85 -12.29 10.27
N ARG A 210 -7.10 -12.61 11.53
CA ARG A 210 -6.08 -13.22 12.42
C ARG A 210 -5.54 -14.54 11.89
N ALA A 211 -6.39 -15.36 11.27
CA ALA A 211 -5.96 -16.64 10.70
C ALA A 211 -5.27 -16.46 9.34
N SER A 212 -5.70 -15.48 8.54
CA SER A 212 -5.19 -15.25 7.17
C SER A 212 -3.97 -14.33 7.12
N LEU A 213 -3.74 -13.42 8.09
CA LEU A 213 -2.62 -12.47 8.09
C LEU A 213 -1.23 -13.13 7.92
N PRO A 214 -0.88 -14.23 8.62
CA PRO A 214 0.42 -14.86 8.40
C PRO A 214 0.58 -15.38 6.98
N ALA A 215 -0.48 -15.95 6.40
CA ALA A 215 -0.45 -16.44 5.02
C ALA A 215 -0.40 -15.27 4.02
N VAL A 216 -1.11 -14.17 4.27
CA VAL A 216 -1.01 -12.94 3.48
C VAL A 216 0.41 -12.42 3.47
N ALA A 217 1.05 -12.33 4.63
CA ALA A 217 2.43 -11.88 4.74
C ALA A 217 3.40 -12.80 3.99
N LEU A 218 3.27 -14.14 4.15
CA LEU A 218 4.12 -15.12 3.47
C LEU A 218 3.90 -15.12 1.96
N LEU A 219 2.65 -15.05 1.49
CA LEU A 219 2.32 -14.98 0.06
C LEU A 219 2.84 -13.68 -0.56
N GLY A 220 2.69 -12.55 0.15
CA GLY A 220 3.23 -11.26 -0.30
C GLY A 220 4.75 -11.30 -0.43
N ALA A 221 5.44 -11.83 0.59
CA ALA A 221 6.89 -12.01 0.56
C ALA A 221 7.34 -12.92 -0.60
N ALA A 222 6.67 -14.07 -0.77
CA ALA A 222 7.00 -15.04 -1.81
C ALA A 222 6.78 -14.51 -3.22
N LEU A 223 5.66 -13.81 -3.47
CA LEU A 223 5.33 -13.24 -4.78
C LEU A 223 6.29 -12.11 -5.16
N VAL A 224 6.61 -11.20 -4.22
CA VAL A 224 7.56 -10.11 -4.50
C VAL A 224 8.94 -10.67 -4.74
N LEU A 225 9.39 -11.66 -3.95
CA LEU A 225 10.67 -12.32 -4.15
C LEU A 225 10.73 -13.03 -5.52
N ALA A 226 9.67 -13.72 -5.90
CA ALA A 226 9.60 -14.37 -7.21
C ALA A 226 9.67 -13.35 -8.36
N CYS A 227 8.95 -12.23 -8.26
CA CYS A 227 8.99 -11.17 -9.27
C CYS A 227 10.37 -10.48 -9.35
N ASP A 228 11.03 -10.26 -8.22
CA ASP A 228 12.39 -9.71 -8.18
C ASP A 228 13.40 -10.68 -8.83
N LEU A 229 13.33 -11.97 -8.51
CA LEU A 229 14.17 -12.98 -9.17
C LEU A 229 13.94 -13.03 -10.68
N ILE A 230 12.68 -12.99 -11.12
CA ILE A 230 12.34 -12.91 -12.55
C ILE A 230 12.97 -11.66 -13.18
N GLY A 231 12.82 -10.49 -12.55
CA GLY A 231 13.39 -9.23 -13.04
C GLY A 231 14.91 -9.26 -13.19
N ARG A 232 15.62 -9.96 -12.29
CA ARG A 232 17.08 -10.13 -12.33
C ARG A 232 17.55 -11.17 -13.35
N LEU A 233 16.74 -12.18 -13.67
CA LEU A 233 17.16 -13.29 -14.52
C LEU A 233 16.83 -13.10 -15.99
N ILE A 234 15.75 -12.38 -16.33
CA ILE A 234 15.25 -12.28 -17.72
C ILE A 234 16.25 -11.57 -18.65
N VAL A 235 16.89 -10.50 -18.19
CA VAL A 235 17.76 -9.64 -19.03
C VAL A 235 19.17 -9.51 -18.44
N PHE A 236 19.64 -10.57 -17.78
CA PHE A 236 20.99 -10.55 -17.18
C PHE A 236 22.07 -10.06 -18.18
N PRO A 237 22.99 -9.14 -17.81
CA PRO A 237 23.26 -8.60 -16.46
C PRO A 237 22.45 -7.37 -16.06
N PHE A 238 21.48 -6.94 -16.84
CA PHE A 238 20.61 -5.82 -16.49
C PHE A 238 19.47 -6.30 -15.60
N GLU A 239 18.93 -5.39 -14.79
CA GLU A 239 17.80 -5.68 -13.88
C GLU A 239 16.54 -4.93 -14.35
N ILE A 240 15.40 -5.62 -14.33
CA ILE A 240 14.08 -5.00 -14.54
C ILE A 240 13.51 -4.66 -13.17
N PRO A 241 13.04 -3.42 -12.90
CA PRO A 241 12.43 -3.05 -11.65
C PRO A 241 11.30 -4.01 -11.26
N VAL A 242 11.27 -4.44 -10.00
CA VAL A 242 10.27 -5.38 -9.49
C VAL A 242 8.85 -4.87 -9.70
N ALA A 243 8.62 -3.55 -9.61
CA ALA A 243 7.32 -2.95 -9.86
C ALA A 243 6.81 -3.22 -11.28
N THR A 244 7.68 -3.22 -12.29
CA THR A 244 7.33 -3.54 -13.68
C THR A 244 6.92 -5.01 -13.81
N VAL A 245 7.72 -5.93 -13.26
CA VAL A 245 7.43 -7.37 -13.32
C VAL A 245 6.15 -7.67 -12.56
N PHE A 246 6.01 -7.12 -11.34
CA PHE A 246 4.82 -7.32 -10.52
C PHE A 246 3.58 -6.66 -11.14
N GLY A 247 3.73 -5.53 -11.80
CA GLY A 247 2.65 -4.88 -12.56
C GLY A 247 2.04 -5.81 -13.61
N VAL A 248 2.87 -6.51 -14.37
CA VAL A 248 2.41 -7.49 -15.37
C VAL A 248 1.81 -8.74 -14.69
N VAL A 249 2.57 -9.37 -13.79
CA VAL A 249 2.14 -10.60 -13.10
C VAL A 249 0.89 -10.34 -12.26
N GLY A 250 0.88 -9.24 -11.49
CA GLY A 250 -0.25 -8.85 -10.65
C GLY A 250 -1.52 -8.57 -11.46
N THR A 251 -1.39 -7.90 -12.61
CA THR A 251 -2.53 -7.67 -13.52
C THR A 251 -3.11 -8.99 -14.03
N VAL A 252 -2.26 -9.93 -14.49
CA VAL A 252 -2.72 -11.24 -14.95
C VAL A 252 -3.41 -12.01 -13.81
N LEU A 253 -2.79 -12.07 -12.64
CA LEU A 253 -3.37 -12.72 -11.47
C LEU A 253 -4.71 -12.09 -11.06
N PHE A 254 -4.81 -10.76 -11.10
CA PHE A 254 -6.04 -10.05 -10.79
C PHE A 254 -7.17 -10.38 -11.79
N LEU A 255 -6.87 -10.39 -13.10
CA LEU A 255 -7.83 -10.76 -14.13
C LEU A 255 -8.32 -12.21 -13.97
N LEU A 256 -7.43 -13.12 -13.60
CA LEU A 256 -7.79 -14.51 -13.29
C LEU A 256 -8.69 -14.59 -12.03
N LEU A 257 -8.39 -13.78 -11.02
CA LEU A 257 -9.23 -13.68 -9.82
C LEU A 257 -10.64 -13.16 -10.14
N LEU A 258 -10.78 -12.20 -11.05
CA LEU A 258 -12.11 -11.71 -11.46
C LEU A 258 -12.94 -12.77 -12.18
N ARG A 259 -12.31 -13.65 -12.95
CA ARG A 259 -13.00 -14.73 -13.69
C ARG A 259 -13.40 -15.91 -12.81
N ALA A 260 -12.69 -16.15 -11.73
CA ALA A 260 -12.96 -17.30 -10.87
C ALA A 260 -14.26 -17.09 -10.07
N PRO A 261 -15.19 -18.07 -10.07
CA PRO A 261 -16.44 -17.97 -9.35
C PRO A 261 -16.18 -17.73 -7.86
N GLN A 262 -16.89 -16.78 -7.26
CA GLN A 262 -16.85 -16.57 -5.83
C GLN A 262 -17.48 -17.80 -5.17
N ARG A 263 -16.69 -18.56 -4.41
CA ARG A 263 -17.24 -19.54 -3.49
C ARG A 263 -17.96 -18.77 -2.39
N GLY A 264 -19.29 -18.80 -2.42
CA GLY A 264 -20.18 -18.23 -1.43
C GLY A 264 -20.00 -18.86 -0.05
#